data_a9d275a8ea40db90b207a3b4c8e53016
#
_entry.id   a9d275a8ea40db90b207a3b4c8e53016
#
_cell.length_a   1.000
_cell.length_b   1.000
_cell.length_c   1.000
_cell.angle_alpha   90.00
_cell.angle_beta   90.00
_cell.angle_gamma   90.00
#
_symmetry.space_group_name_H-M   'P 1'
#
loop_
_entity.id
_entity.type
_entity.pdbx_description
1 polymer ?
#
loop_
_entity_poly.entity_id
_entity_poly.type
_entity_poly.pdbx_seq_one_letter_code
_entity_poly.pdbx_strand_id
1 'polypeptide(L)'
;DYASRTPTPFLHKKDNERIDIVLPCYNPYEGWEQQLIEKHKELEAMLDGYDIRFIVVNDGSKRGFTEEAVLRLTNNLPSTIIVDNKTNQGKGAAVRDGIAYSDSELALYTDYDFPYKIESVCQVIKYLEAGYDVVVANRNHTYYSQLSTRRKLASHASRFLNFMLLGLTHTDTQGGLKGFNRKGKAFLASTRIKQFLFDTEFIYKASLDDTTFIKEVPVDLRSEVMLPDMKKGVFVNELKNLL
;
A
#
# COMPACT_ATOMS: atom_id res chain seq x y z
N ASP A 1 22.98 11.75 4.40
CA ASP A 1 22.93 10.82 3.25
C ASP A 1 22.20 9.54 3.66
N TYR A 2 20.87 9.52 3.55
CA TYR A 2 20.01 8.39 3.98
C TYR A 2 20.26 7.10 3.18
N ALA A 3 20.83 7.20 1.99
CA ALA A 3 21.03 6.09 1.07
C ALA A 3 22.18 5.14 1.46
N SER A 4 23.05 5.51 2.40
CA SER A 4 24.24 4.74 2.74
C SER A 4 24.13 3.86 3.98
N ARG A 5 23.05 3.97 4.76
CA ARG A 5 22.83 3.17 5.97
C ARG A 5 22.11 1.88 5.61
N THR A 6 22.72 0.73 5.93
CA THR A 6 22.06 -0.57 5.86
C THR A 6 21.60 -0.99 7.25
N PRO A 7 20.33 -1.39 7.41
CA PRO A 7 19.82 -1.87 8.68
C PRO A 7 20.43 -3.23 9.03
N THR A 8 20.34 -3.61 10.31
CA THR A 8 20.64 -4.97 10.74
C THR A 8 19.46 -5.87 10.35
N PRO A 9 19.68 -6.97 9.61
CA PRO A 9 18.59 -7.90 9.27
C PRO A 9 17.90 -8.46 10.51
N PHE A 10 16.63 -8.75 10.40
CA PHE A 10 15.93 -9.54 11.41
C PHE A 10 16.57 -10.92 11.49
N LEU A 11 17.22 -11.23 12.63
CA LEU A 11 18.09 -12.40 12.78
C LEU A 11 17.35 -13.74 12.84
N HIS A 12 16.02 -13.77 12.95
CA HIS A 12 15.25 -15.00 13.04
C HIS A 12 13.91 -14.86 12.30
N LYS A 13 13.83 -15.44 11.10
CA LYS A 13 12.55 -15.82 10.52
C LYS A 13 11.93 -16.88 11.43
N LYS A 14 10.80 -16.57 12.08
CA LYS A 14 10.01 -17.58 12.80
C LYS A 14 9.18 -18.33 11.79
N ASP A 15 9.17 -19.66 11.86
CA ASP A 15 8.21 -20.45 11.07
C ASP A 15 6.79 -19.99 11.40
N ASN A 16 5.98 -19.77 10.37
CA ASN A 16 4.62 -19.23 10.44
C ASN A 16 4.51 -17.78 10.98
N GLU A 17 5.51 -16.93 10.73
CA GLU A 17 5.37 -15.51 11.02
C GLU A 17 4.27 -14.90 10.16
N ARG A 18 3.36 -14.15 10.80
CA ARG A 18 2.23 -13.53 10.08
C ARG A 18 2.65 -12.26 9.37
N ILE A 19 2.14 -12.12 8.13
CA ILE A 19 2.18 -10.88 7.37
C ILE A 19 0.75 -10.42 7.12
N ASP A 20 0.45 -9.19 7.53
CA ASP A 20 -0.85 -8.57 7.27
C ASP A 20 -0.79 -7.73 6.00
N ILE A 21 -1.78 -7.93 5.13
CA ILE A 21 -1.94 -7.13 3.91
C ILE A 21 -3.24 -6.35 3.98
N VAL A 22 -3.13 -5.03 4.16
CA VAL A 22 -4.29 -4.14 4.22
C VAL A 22 -4.74 -3.76 2.82
N LEU A 23 -6.01 -3.96 2.55
CA LEU A 23 -6.64 -3.79 1.25
C LEU A 23 -7.81 -2.80 1.35
N PRO A 24 -7.58 -1.47 1.18
CA PRO A 24 -8.66 -0.50 1.12
C PRO A 24 -9.53 -0.77 -0.10
N CYS A 25 -10.84 -0.87 0.10
CA CYS A 25 -11.81 -1.27 -0.90
C CYS A 25 -12.97 -0.26 -0.96
N TYR A 26 -13.23 0.31 -2.12
CA TYR A 26 -14.36 1.20 -2.34
C TYR A 26 -15.01 0.95 -3.69
N ASN A 27 -16.30 0.57 -3.67
CA ASN A 27 -17.08 0.24 -4.86
C ASN A 27 -16.37 -0.77 -5.79
N PRO A 28 -15.94 -1.94 -5.28
CA PRO A 28 -15.21 -2.90 -6.06
C PRO A 28 -16.04 -3.43 -7.25
N TYR A 29 -15.34 -3.94 -8.26
CA TYR A 29 -15.99 -4.62 -9.39
C TYR A 29 -16.49 -6.02 -8.96
N GLU A 30 -17.36 -6.60 -9.74
CA GLU A 30 -17.87 -7.96 -9.50
C GLU A 30 -16.75 -9.00 -9.61
N GLY A 31 -16.67 -9.91 -8.65
CA GLY A 31 -15.63 -10.95 -8.61
C GLY A 31 -14.31 -10.51 -7.97
N TRP A 32 -14.27 -9.34 -7.33
CA TRP A 32 -13.07 -8.85 -6.60
C TRP A 32 -12.58 -9.85 -5.54
N GLU A 33 -13.49 -10.53 -4.87
CA GLU A 33 -13.18 -11.53 -3.85
C GLU A 33 -12.50 -12.76 -4.45
N GLN A 34 -12.92 -13.19 -5.63
CA GLN A 34 -12.28 -14.30 -6.32
C GLN A 34 -10.84 -13.96 -6.71
N GLN A 35 -10.61 -12.74 -7.17
CA GLN A 35 -9.24 -12.28 -7.45
C GLN A 35 -8.39 -12.26 -6.18
N LEU A 36 -8.91 -11.84 -5.03
CA LEU A 36 -8.17 -11.86 -3.77
C LEU A 36 -7.81 -13.29 -3.34
N ILE A 37 -8.73 -14.26 -3.51
CA ILE A 37 -8.47 -15.69 -3.23
C ILE A 37 -7.32 -16.21 -4.11
N GLU A 38 -7.30 -15.85 -5.39
CA GLU A 38 -6.24 -16.24 -6.32
C GLU A 38 -4.89 -15.59 -5.92
N LYS A 39 -4.90 -14.30 -5.60
CA LYS A 39 -3.69 -13.58 -5.16
C LYS A 39 -3.13 -14.09 -3.84
N HIS A 40 -4.00 -14.50 -2.92
CA HIS A 40 -3.56 -15.15 -1.68
C HIS A 40 -2.79 -16.45 -1.97
N LYS A 41 -3.32 -17.31 -2.84
CA LYS A 41 -2.65 -18.55 -3.24
C LYS A 41 -1.30 -18.30 -3.93
N GLU A 42 -1.22 -17.28 -4.79
CA GLU A 42 0.03 -16.90 -5.43
C GLU A 42 1.06 -16.42 -4.38
N LEU A 43 0.62 -15.64 -3.39
CA LEU A 43 1.48 -15.17 -2.30
C LEU A 43 1.97 -16.33 -1.42
N GLU A 44 1.08 -17.23 -1.00
CA GLU A 44 1.45 -18.42 -0.21
C GLU A 44 2.48 -19.28 -0.93
N ALA A 45 2.34 -19.45 -2.25
CA ALA A 45 3.28 -20.23 -3.05
C ALA A 45 4.68 -19.59 -3.14
N MET A 46 4.79 -18.27 -3.01
CA MET A 46 6.05 -17.53 -3.12
C MET A 46 6.67 -17.15 -1.78
N LEU A 47 5.88 -17.13 -0.72
CA LEU A 47 6.27 -16.70 0.63
C LEU A 47 6.20 -17.89 1.59
N ASP A 48 6.95 -18.94 1.26
CA ASP A 48 7.02 -20.15 2.09
C ASP A 48 7.42 -19.82 3.54
N GLY A 49 6.67 -20.39 4.49
CA GLY A 49 6.86 -20.19 5.93
C GLY A 49 6.26 -18.89 6.47
N TYR A 50 5.40 -18.19 5.73
CA TYR A 50 4.58 -17.09 6.22
C TYR A 50 3.10 -17.44 6.28
N ASP A 51 2.40 -16.94 7.31
CA ASP A 51 0.93 -16.92 7.40
C ASP A 51 0.44 -15.57 6.84
N ILE A 52 -0.14 -15.61 5.63
CA ILE A 52 -0.63 -14.39 4.96
C ILE A 52 -2.06 -14.13 5.38
N ARG A 53 -2.32 -12.94 5.96
CA ARG A 53 -3.65 -12.52 6.35
C ARG A 53 -4.07 -11.24 5.63
N PHE A 54 -5.24 -11.26 4.99
CA PHE A 54 -5.83 -10.05 4.42
C PHE A 54 -6.66 -9.31 5.47
N ILE A 55 -6.54 -7.98 5.45
CA ILE A 55 -7.40 -7.05 6.19
C ILE A 55 -8.08 -6.18 5.15
N VAL A 56 -9.30 -6.54 4.78
CA VAL A 56 -10.09 -5.84 3.77
C VAL A 56 -10.92 -4.77 4.42
N VAL A 57 -10.71 -3.51 4.02
CA VAL A 57 -11.42 -2.37 4.59
C VAL A 57 -12.41 -1.82 3.57
N ASN A 58 -13.69 -2.09 3.79
CA ASN A 58 -14.76 -1.45 3.04
C ASN A 58 -14.87 0.02 3.44
N ASP A 59 -14.52 0.94 2.56
CA ASP A 59 -14.63 2.38 2.79
C ASP A 59 -16.02 2.92 2.39
N GLY A 60 -17.08 2.32 2.94
CA GLY A 60 -18.46 2.76 2.71
C GLY A 60 -18.96 2.54 1.27
N SER A 61 -18.64 1.40 0.67
CA SER A 61 -19.09 1.03 -0.67
C SER A 61 -20.60 1.01 -0.79
N LYS A 62 -21.09 1.50 -1.93
CA LYS A 62 -22.53 1.47 -2.28
C LYS A 62 -22.84 0.38 -3.30
N ARG A 63 -21.82 -0.28 -3.86
CA ARG A 63 -21.95 -1.35 -4.86
C ARG A 63 -20.73 -2.27 -4.79
N GLY A 64 -20.90 -3.51 -5.25
CA GLY A 64 -19.83 -4.50 -5.41
C GLY A 64 -19.36 -5.16 -4.11
N PHE A 65 -19.45 -4.50 -2.98
CA PHE A 65 -19.11 -5.07 -1.67
C PHE A 65 -20.37 -5.69 -1.04
N THR A 66 -20.74 -6.87 -1.53
CA THR A 66 -21.96 -7.56 -1.09
C THR A 66 -21.67 -8.59 0.00
N GLU A 67 -22.68 -8.96 0.76
CA GLU A 67 -22.58 -9.98 1.80
C GLU A 67 -22.14 -11.34 1.22
N GLU A 68 -22.65 -11.70 0.03
CA GLU A 68 -22.26 -12.94 -0.65
C GLU A 68 -20.80 -12.94 -1.06
N ALA A 69 -20.25 -11.81 -1.55
CA ALA A 69 -18.84 -11.69 -1.89
C ALA A 69 -17.96 -11.81 -0.65
N VAL A 70 -18.35 -11.16 0.46
CA VAL A 70 -17.65 -11.27 1.74
C VAL A 70 -17.68 -12.70 2.28
N LEU A 71 -18.82 -13.37 2.23
CA LEU A 71 -18.94 -14.78 2.66
C LEU A 71 -18.09 -15.71 1.79
N ARG A 72 -18.08 -15.52 0.45
CA ARG A 72 -17.18 -16.29 -0.42
C ARG A 72 -15.71 -16.10 -0.04
N LEU A 73 -15.30 -14.85 0.20
CA LEU A 73 -13.92 -14.55 0.60
C LEU A 73 -13.57 -15.22 1.93
N THR A 74 -14.37 -15.01 2.97
CA THR A 74 -14.07 -15.51 4.33
C THR A 74 -14.21 -17.03 4.45
N ASN A 75 -15.06 -17.69 3.65
CA ASN A 75 -15.14 -19.14 3.58
C ASN A 75 -13.87 -19.75 2.95
N ASN A 76 -13.25 -19.08 1.98
CA ASN A 76 -12.01 -19.54 1.35
C ASN A 76 -10.75 -19.11 2.13
N LEU A 77 -10.79 -17.95 2.78
CA LEU A 77 -9.70 -17.36 3.56
C LEU A 77 -10.21 -17.01 4.97
N PRO A 78 -10.34 -17.99 5.89
CA PRO A 78 -10.97 -17.78 7.19
C PRO A 78 -10.22 -16.79 8.11
N SER A 79 -8.93 -16.58 7.90
CA SER A 79 -8.12 -15.61 8.65
C SER A 79 -8.37 -14.16 8.23
N THR A 80 -9.10 -13.92 7.13
CA THR A 80 -9.38 -12.56 6.62
C THR A 80 -10.19 -11.75 7.63
N ILE A 81 -9.70 -10.54 7.90
CA ILE A 81 -10.45 -9.55 8.70
C ILE A 81 -11.21 -8.62 7.76
N ILE A 82 -12.49 -8.43 8.03
CA ILE A 82 -13.33 -7.46 7.32
C ILE A 82 -13.60 -6.27 8.24
N VAL A 83 -13.17 -5.08 7.80
CA VAL A 83 -13.48 -3.80 8.46
C VAL A 83 -14.52 -3.08 7.61
N ASP A 84 -15.71 -2.82 8.16
CA ASP A 84 -16.85 -2.28 7.42
C ASP A 84 -17.18 -0.85 7.87
N ASN A 85 -16.68 0.16 7.17
CA ASN A 85 -16.96 1.55 7.40
C ASN A 85 -18.32 1.92 6.77
N LYS A 86 -19.14 2.64 7.50
CA LYS A 86 -20.51 3.02 7.05
C LYS A 86 -20.51 4.10 5.95
N THR A 87 -19.46 4.90 5.90
CA THR A 87 -19.31 6.02 4.94
C THR A 87 -17.92 6.09 4.40
N ASN A 88 -17.79 6.54 3.14
CA ASN A 88 -16.49 6.78 2.53
C ASN A 88 -15.75 7.90 3.27
N GLN A 89 -14.60 7.59 3.81
CA GLN A 89 -13.70 8.52 4.50
C GLN A 89 -12.42 8.79 3.73
N GLY A 90 -12.14 8.01 2.70
CA GLY A 90 -10.98 8.12 1.84
C GLY A 90 -9.89 7.08 2.12
N LYS A 91 -9.03 6.87 1.12
CA LYS A 91 -8.03 5.79 1.13
C LYS A 91 -7.12 5.82 2.37
N GLY A 92 -6.64 7.01 2.77
CA GLY A 92 -5.77 7.15 3.93
C GLY A 92 -6.45 6.77 5.24
N ALA A 93 -7.75 7.12 5.40
CA ALA A 93 -8.53 6.68 6.54
C ALA A 93 -8.71 5.16 6.54
N ALA A 94 -9.12 4.58 5.41
CA ALA A 94 -9.31 3.14 5.28
C ALA A 94 -8.02 2.35 5.56
N VAL A 95 -6.86 2.82 5.08
CA VAL A 95 -5.58 2.16 5.38
C VAL A 95 -5.27 2.22 6.88
N ARG A 96 -5.49 3.36 7.55
CA ARG A 96 -5.30 3.46 9.01
C ARG A 96 -6.25 2.54 9.77
N ASP A 97 -7.52 2.51 9.38
CA ASP A 97 -8.50 1.63 10.00
C ASP A 97 -8.05 0.16 9.89
N GLY A 98 -7.56 -0.26 8.72
CA GLY A 98 -7.03 -1.61 8.54
C GLY A 98 -5.79 -1.89 9.39
N ILE A 99 -4.85 -0.95 9.46
CA ILE A 99 -3.64 -1.10 10.28
C ILE A 99 -3.96 -1.23 11.77
N ALA A 100 -5.03 -0.64 12.26
CA ALA A 100 -5.46 -0.78 13.64
C ALA A 100 -5.81 -2.23 14.02
N TYR A 101 -6.14 -3.08 13.05
CA TYR A 101 -6.37 -4.52 13.23
C TYR A 101 -5.14 -5.39 12.98
N SER A 102 -4.02 -4.80 12.56
CA SER A 102 -2.77 -5.54 12.30
C SER A 102 -1.95 -5.70 13.56
N ASP A 103 -1.78 -6.94 14.00
CA ASP A 103 -0.93 -7.33 15.13
C ASP A 103 0.40 -7.99 14.71
N SER A 104 0.60 -8.25 13.41
CA SER A 104 1.83 -8.82 12.85
C SER A 104 3.04 -7.89 13.02
N GLU A 105 4.25 -8.42 12.98
CA GLU A 105 5.48 -7.62 12.96
C GLU A 105 5.64 -6.88 11.64
N LEU A 106 5.38 -7.58 10.54
CA LEU A 106 5.46 -7.05 9.19
C LEU A 106 4.05 -6.88 8.60
N ALA A 107 3.81 -5.75 7.98
CA ALA A 107 2.59 -5.52 7.23
C ALA A 107 2.86 -4.70 5.97
N LEU A 108 1.92 -4.75 5.07
CA LEU A 108 1.90 -3.90 3.88
C LEU A 108 0.47 -3.49 3.54
N TYR A 109 0.31 -2.47 2.72
CA TYR A 109 -0.95 -2.21 2.05
C TYR A 109 -0.74 -2.14 0.55
N THR A 110 -1.77 -2.54 -0.18
CA THR A 110 -1.90 -2.37 -1.62
C THR A 110 -3.37 -2.17 -1.99
N ASP A 111 -3.65 -1.74 -3.21
CA ASP A 111 -5.02 -1.65 -3.70
C ASP A 111 -5.64 -3.06 -3.80
N TYR A 112 -6.96 -3.17 -3.52
CA TYR A 112 -7.66 -4.47 -3.49
C TYR A 112 -7.60 -5.24 -4.82
N ASP A 113 -7.35 -4.56 -5.93
CA ASP A 113 -7.22 -5.15 -7.27
C ASP A 113 -5.80 -5.62 -7.59
N PHE A 114 -4.86 -5.55 -6.62
CA PHE A 114 -3.46 -5.99 -6.77
C PHE A 114 -2.84 -5.56 -8.10
N PRO A 115 -2.63 -4.26 -8.33
CA PRO A 115 -2.15 -3.77 -9.63
C PRO A 115 -0.69 -4.15 -9.93
N TYR A 116 0.05 -4.53 -8.91
CA TYR A 116 1.46 -4.92 -9.02
C TYR A 116 1.61 -6.43 -9.20
N LYS A 117 2.71 -6.86 -9.83
CA LYS A 117 3.09 -8.27 -9.88
C LYS A 117 3.36 -8.80 -8.48
N ILE A 118 3.07 -10.06 -8.24
CA ILE A 118 3.29 -10.70 -6.92
C ILE A 118 4.76 -10.67 -6.52
N GLU A 119 5.68 -10.81 -7.47
CA GLU A 119 7.12 -10.69 -7.24
C GLU A 119 7.50 -9.33 -6.63
N SER A 120 6.80 -8.26 -7.02
CA SER A 120 7.02 -6.93 -6.45
C SER A 120 6.56 -6.87 -4.99
N VAL A 121 5.46 -7.53 -4.65
CA VAL A 121 4.98 -7.65 -3.25
C VAL A 121 5.99 -8.44 -2.42
N CYS A 122 6.45 -9.59 -2.92
CA CYS A 122 7.47 -10.41 -2.26
C CYS A 122 8.78 -9.65 -2.06
N GLN A 123 9.17 -8.82 -3.03
CA GLN A 123 10.36 -7.99 -2.91
C GLN A 123 10.25 -6.95 -1.79
N VAL A 124 9.07 -6.34 -1.61
CA VAL A 124 8.80 -5.43 -0.48
C VAL A 124 8.99 -6.17 0.85
N ILE A 125 8.42 -7.36 0.99
CA ILE A 125 8.54 -8.18 2.21
C ILE A 125 10.02 -8.53 2.47
N LYS A 126 10.76 -8.95 1.46
CA LYS A 126 12.19 -9.28 1.57
C LYS A 126 13.03 -8.11 2.11
N TYR A 127 12.72 -6.88 1.73
CA TYR A 127 13.43 -5.72 2.29
C TYR A 127 13.01 -5.41 3.74
N LEU A 128 11.76 -5.68 4.11
CA LEU A 128 11.36 -5.61 5.51
C LEU A 128 12.11 -6.64 6.37
N GLU A 129 12.25 -7.89 5.89
CA GLU A 129 13.08 -8.93 6.51
C GLU A 129 14.55 -8.49 6.64
N ALA A 130 15.05 -7.74 5.66
CA ALA A 130 16.39 -7.18 5.71
C ALA A 130 16.54 -6.02 6.73
N GLY A 131 15.47 -5.70 7.49
CA GLY A 131 15.51 -4.75 8.61
C GLY A 131 15.11 -3.33 8.24
N TYR A 132 14.62 -3.06 7.02
CA TYR A 132 14.08 -1.76 6.71
C TYR A 132 12.74 -1.53 7.43
N ASP A 133 12.55 -0.32 7.96
CA ASP A 133 11.34 0.04 8.69
C ASP A 133 10.16 0.34 7.76
N VAL A 134 10.47 0.95 6.62
CA VAL A 134 9.50 1.30 5.58
C VAL A 134 10.07 0.95 4.21
N VAL A 135 9.29 0.26 3.41
CA VAL A 135 9.62 -0.07 2.01
C VAL A 135 8.58 0.54 1.09
N VAL A 136 9.02 1.37 0.16
CA VAL A 136 8.16 2.12 -0.76
C VAL A 136 8.32 1.58 -2.17
N ALA A 137 7.22 1.16 -2.77
CA ALA A 137 7.21 0.79 -4.17
C ALA A 137 7.44 2.03 -5.04
N ASN A 138 8.52 2.03 -5.80
CA ASN A 138 8.84 3.08 -6.77
C ASN A 138 8.40 2.61 -8.16
N ARG A 139 7.51 3.37 -8.80
CA ARG A 139 7.08 3.11 -10.16
C ARG A 139 8.23 3.33 -11.11
N ASN A 140 8.69 2.25 -11.75
CA ASN A 140 9.84 2.27 -12.65
C ASN A 140 9.54 2.92 -14.01
N HIS A 141 10.55 3.01 -14.87
CA HIS A 141 10.42 3.60 -16.21
C HIS A 141 9.37 2.86 -17.08
N THR A 142 9.21 1.55 -16.89
CA THR A 142 8.22 0.74 -17.60
C THR A 142 6.79 1.17 -17.23
N TYR A 143 6.54 1.47 -15.95
CA TYR A 143 5.26 2.07 -15.52
C TYR A 143 4.99 3.40 -16.24
N TYR A 144 6.00 4.29 -16.28
CA TYR A 144 5.83 5.61 -16.91
C TYR A 144 5.65 5.53 -18.42
N SER A 145 6.24 4.52 -19.10
CA SER A 145 6.05 4.35 -20.54
C SER A 145 4.59 4.08 -20.92
N GLN A 146 3.83 3.43 -20.05
CA GLN A 146 2.41 3.09 -20.24
C GLN A 146 1.44 4.23 -19.87
N LEU A 147 1.93 5.32 -19.26
CA LEU A 147 1.10 6.44 -18.86
C LEU A 147 0.87 7.43 -20.02
N SER A 148 -0.34 8.03 -20.06
CA SER A 148 -0.57 9.19 -20.92
C SER A 148 0.32 10.38 -20.55
N THR A 149 0.65 11.24 -21.52
CA THR A 149 1.55 12.40 -21.32
C THR A 149 1.05 13.32 -20.19
N ARG A 150 -0.27 13.48 -20.05
CA ARG A 150 -0.88 14.29 -18.97
C ARG A 150 -0.61 13.70 -17.59
N ARG A 151 -0.65 12.38 -17.44
CA ARG A 151 -0.34 11.69 -16.19
C ARG A 151 1.15 11.75 -15.82
N LYS A 152 2.02 11.65 -16.83
CA LYS A 152 3.46 11.87 -16.65
C LYS A 152 3.72 13.26 -16.07
N LEU A 153 3.13 14.29 -16.68
CA LEU A 153 3.30 15.67 -16.23
C LEU A 153 2.76 15.87 -14.79
N ALA A 154 1.58 15.34 -14.47
CA ALA A 154 1.00 15.41 -13.13
C ALA A 154 1.89 14.70 -12.08
N SER A 155 2.43 13.54 -12.43
CA SER A 155 3.35 12.80 -11.54
C SER A 155 4.66 13.56 -11.31
N HIS A 156 5.24 14.16 -12.35
CA HIS A 156 6.44 14.99 -12.22
C HIS A 156 6.18 16.24 -11.39
N ALA A 157 5.04 16.91 -11.59
CA ALA A 157 4.64 18.08 -10.80
C ALA A 157 4.45 17.71 -9.32
N SER A 158 3.81 16.59 -9.02
CA SER A 158 3.64 16.10 -7.64
C SER A 158 4.99 15.80 -6.97
N ARG A 159 5.91 15.12 -7.66
CA ARG A 159 7.27 14.86 -7.14
C ARG A 159 8.03 16.15 -6.89
N PHE A 160 7.97 17.10 -7.82
CA PHE A 160 8.61 18.41 -7.67
C PHE A 160 8.05 19.17 -6.47
N LEU A 161 6.72 19.16 -6.27
CA LEU A 161 6.08 19.78 -5.10
C LEU A 161 6.51 19.09 -3.80
N ASN A 162 6.56 17.77 -3.76
CA ASN A 162 7.02 17.02 -2.60
C ASN A 162 8.48 17.36 -2.26
N PHE A 163 9.34 17.48 -3.26
CA PHE A 163 10.72 17.91 -3.07
C PHE A 163 10.81 19.35 -2.53
N MET A 164 10.10 20.29 -3.18
CA MET A 164 10.15 21.72 -2.82
C MET A 164 9.54 22.02 -1.44
N LEU A 165 8.43 21.35 -1.10
CA LEU A 165 7.68 21.65 0.13
C LEU A 165 8.14 20.81 1.32
N LEU A 166 8.59 19.57 1.08
CA LEU A 166 8.86 18.61 2.14
C LEU A 166 10.33 18.14 2.17
N GLY A 167 11.16 18.58 1.23
CA GLY A 167 12.56 18.14 1.13
C GLY A 167 12.72 16.63 0.81
N LEU A 168 11.65 15.96 0.36
CA LEU A 168 11.69 14.55 0.03
C LEU A 168 12.42 14.33 -1.31
N THR A 169 13.63 13.82 -1.25
CA THR A 169 14.43 13.52 -2.44
C THR A 169 14.03 12.18 -3.05
N HIS A 170 13.68 12.20 -4.34
CA HIS A 170 13.53 11.04 -5.23
C HIS A 170 12.43 10.00 -4.91
N THR A 171 11.66 10.12 -3.84
CA THR A 171 10.67 9.12 -3.43
C THR A 171 9.37 9.26 -4.22
N ASP A 172 8.94 8.19 -4.89
CA ASP A 172 7.60 8.08 -5.45
C ASP A 172 6.59 7.80 -4.33
N THR A 173 6.24 8.86 -3.58
CA THR A 173 5.36 8.75 -2.40
C THR A 173 3.98 8.18 -2.72
N GLN A 174 3.53 8.25 -3.98
CA GLN A 174 2.18 7.86 -4.39
C GLN A 174 2.07 6.44 -4.96
N GLY A 175 3.12 5.63 -4.89
CA GLY A 175 3.05 4.21 -5.24
C GLY A 175 2.05 3.48 -4.31
N GLY A 176 1.06 2.79 -4.87
CA GLY A 176 -0.02 2.13 -4.12
C GLY A 176 0.40 0.86 -3.37
N LEU A 177 1.69 0.55 -3.29
CA LEU A 177 2.22 -0.58 -2.51
C LEU A 177 3.30 -0.06 -1.56
N LYS A 178 3.12 -0.28 -0.27
CA LYS A 178 4.11 0.03 0.76
C LYS A 178 4.10 -1.03 1.85
N GLY A 179 5.30 -1.38 2.29
CA GLY A 179 5.51 -2.28 3.42
C GLY A 179 6.11 -1.55 4.62
N PHE A 180 5.89 -2.07 5.80
CA PHE A 180 6.40 -1.50 7.04
C PHE A 180 6.44 -2.55 8.16
N ASN A 181 7.42 -2.40 9.05
CA ASN A 181 7.48 -3.11 10.31
C ASN A 181 6.66 -2.36 11.39
N ARG A 182 6.77 -2.78 12.64
CA ARG A 182 6.07 -2.16 13.78
C ARG A 182 6.36 -0.66 13.92
N LYS A 183 7.62 -0.24 13.69
CA LYS A 183 8.02 1.18 13.72
C LYS A 183 7.36 1.96 12.59
N GLY A 184 7.40 1.44 11.36
CA GLY A 184 6.73 2.03 10.21
C GLY A 184 5.20 2.12 10.38
N LYS A 185 4.57 1.08 11.00
CA LYS A 185 3.14 1.13 11.38
C LYS A 185 2.80 2.31 12.27
N ALA A 186 3.64 2.64 13.23
CA ALA A 186 3.40 3.77 14.14
C ALA A 186 3.38 5.10 13.38
N PHE A 187 4.28 5.31 12.41
CA PHE A 187 4.24 6.51 11.56
C PHE A 187 2.96 6.57 10.72
N LEU A 188 2.57 5.46 10.08
CA LEU A 188 1.36 5.38 9.28
C LEU A 188 0.11 5.68 10.13
N ALA A 189 0.00 5.07 11.30
CA ALA A 189 -1.11 5.31 12.24
C ALA A 189 -1.20 6.77 12.71
N SER A 190 -0.06 7.48 12.76
CA SER A 190 0.00 8.88 13.17
C SER A 190 -0.46 9.86 12.07
N THR A 191 -0.63 9.42 10.83
CA THR A 191 -1.07 10.29 9.71
C THR A 191 -2.49 10.81 9.95
N ARG A 192 -2.81 11.98 9.40
CA ARG A 192 -4.12 12.67 9.57
C ARG A 192 -4.87 12.84 8.26
N ILE A 193 -4.16 12.91 7.15
CA ILE A 193 -4.77 13.08 5.84
C ILE A 193 -5.61 11.84 5.50
N LYS A 194 -6.86 12.05 5.10
CA LYS A 194 -7.81 10.98 4.82
C LYS A 194 -7.77 10.47 3.38
N GLN A 195 -7.38 11.32 2.44
CA GLN A 195 -7.35 11.05 1.00
C GLN A 195 -5.96 10.59 0.53
N PHE A 196 -5.68 10.68 -0.78
CA PHE A 196 -4.48 10.11 -1.40
C PHE A 196 -3.15 10.69 -0.91
N LEU A 197 -3.13 11.94 -0.42
CA LEU A 197 -1.89 12.56 0.09
C LEU A 197 -1.42 11.99 1.45
N PHE A 198 -2.18 11.09 2.08
CA PHE A 198 -1.71 10.37 3.28
C PHE A 198 -0.40 9.63 3.03
N ASP A 199 -0.20 9.14 1.81
CA ASP A 199 1.02 8.48 1.38
C ASP A 199 2.25 9.39 1.53
N THR A 200 2.11 10.65 1.12
CA THR A 200 3.17 11.66 1.24
C THR A 200 3.38 12.03 2.70
N GLU A 201 2.30 12.23 3.48
CA GLU A 201 2.38 12.50 4.91
C GLU A 201 3.09 11.35 5.66
N PHE A 202 2.77 10.11 5.32
CA PHE A 202 3.39 8.94 5.92
C PHE A 202 4.91 8.93 5.71
N ILE A 203 5.36 9.05 4.48
CA ILE A 203 6.79 9.03 4.15
C ILE A 203 7.50 10.24 4.75
N TYR A 204 6.88 11.42 4.72
CA TYR A 204 7.43 12.60 5.35
C TYR A 204 7.65 12.39 6.85
N LYS A 205 6.64 11.88 7.58
CA LYS A 205 6.78 11.61 9.02
C LYS A 205 7.86 10.58 9.32
N ALA A 206 7.93 9.51 8.51
CA ALA A 206 8.97 8.50 8.65
C ALA A 206 10.37 9.07 8.38
N SER A 207 10.52 10.00 7.43
CA SER A 207 11.80 10.63 7.09
C SER A 207 12.30 11.65 8.09
N LEU A 208 11.44 12.13 8.99
CA LEU A 208 11.85 13.06 10.08
C LEU A 208 12.59 12.34 11.22
N ASP A 209 12.49 11.03 11.32
CA ASP A 209 13.21 10.22 12.29
C ASP A 209 14.49 9.67 11.66
N ASP A 210 15.63 10.25 12.04
CA ASP A 210 16.97 9.86 11.56
C ASP A 210 17.33 8.39 11.83
N THR A 211 16.60 7.72 12.69
CA THR A 211 16.80 6.29 13.00
C THR A 211 15.96 5.36 12.14
N THR A 212 15.12 5.91 11.26
CA THR A 212 14.23 5.13 10.39
C THR A 212 14.91 4.77 9.07
N PHE A 213 14.88 3.49 8.73
CA PHE A 213 15.41 2.97 7.48
C PHE A 213 14.31 2.86 6.43
N ILE A 214 14.35 3.74 5.44
CA ILE A 214 13.39 3.74 4.32
C ILE A 214 14.08 3.20 3.07
N LYS A 215 13.43 2.26 2.37
CA LYS A 215 13.91 1.67 1.11
C LYS A 215 12.94 1.90 -0.02
N GLU A 216 13.42 2.42 -1.14
CA GLU A 216 12.68 2.39 -2.40
C GLU A 216 12.99 1.12 -3.18
N VAL A 217 11.95 0.51 -3.75
CA VAL A 217 12.04 -0.72 -4.52
C VAL A 217 11.33 -0.53 -5.85
N PRO A 218 11.99 -0.77 -6.99
CA PRO A 218 11.32 -0.71 -8.28
C PRO A 218 10.28 -1.84 -8.37
N VAL A 219 9.08 -1.50 -8.85
CA VAL A 219 7.98 -2.44 -8.97
C VAL A 219 7.39 -2.44 -10.36
N ASP A 220 6.89 -3.59 -10.78
CA ASP A 220 6.22 -3.80 -12.05
C ASP A 220 4.71 -3.91 -11.88
N LEU A 221 3.98 -3.30 -12.81
CA LEU A 221 2.54 -3.54 -12.94
C LEU A 221 2.26 -4.87 -13.63
N ARG A 222 1.11 -5.45 -13.35
CA ARG A 222 0.56 -6.53 -14.17
C ARG A 222 0.20 -5.99 -15.56
N SER A 223 0.35 -6.81 -16.59
CA SER A 223 0.08 -6.44 -17.99
C SER A 223 -1.38 -6.07 -18.27
N GLU A 224 -2.30 -6.59 -17.45
CA GLU A 224 -3.76 -6.45 -17.63
C GLU A 224 -4.34 -5.21 -16.94
N VAL A 225 -3.53 -4.48 -16.15
CA VAL A 225 -4.02 -3.31 -15.41
C VAL A 225 -4.27 -2.15 -16.36
N MET A 226 -5.55 -1.89 -16.63
CA MET A 226 -5.96 -0.64 -17.26
C MET A 226 -6.03 0.46 -16.20
N LEU A 227 -5.09 1.40 -16.26
CA LEU A 227 -5.08 2.56 -15.37
C LEU A 227 -6.19 3.52 -15.74
N PRO A 228 -7.25 3.71 -14.91
CA PRO A 228 -8.35 4.61 -15.25
C PRO A 228 -7.87 6.07 -15.36
N ASP A 229 -8.45 6.86 -16.25
CA ASP A 229 -8.11 8.29 -16.38
C ASP A 229 -8.47 9.05 -15.09
N MET A 230 -7.53 9.87 -14.62
CA MET A 230 -7.75 10.71 -13.42
C MET A 230 -8.84 11.76 -13.72
N LYS A 231 -9.92 11.75 -12.96
CA LYS A 231 -10.94 12.80 -13.01
C LYS A 231 -10.33 14.14 -12.56
N LYS A 232 -10.53 15.19 -13.35
CA LYS A 232 -9.94 16.54 -13.15
C LYS A 232 -10.19 17.16 -11.76
N GLY A 233 -11.22 16.72 -11.03
CA GLY A 233 -11.56 17.25 -9.69
C GLY A 233 -10.73 16.67 -8.53
N VAL A 234 -10.08 15.53 -8.70
CA VAL A 234 -9.33 14.86 -7.61
C VAL A 234 -8.11 15.69 -7.21
N PHE A 235 -7.34 16.17 -8.18
CA PHE A 235 -6.11 16.94 -7.91
C PHE A 235 -6.37 18.27 -7.22
N VAL A 236 -7.44 18.98 -7.59
CA VAL A 236 -7.80 20.28 -6.99
C VAL A 236 -8.27 20.12 -5.55
N ASN A 237 -9.02 19.05 -5.26
CA ASN A 237 -9.47 18.75 -3.89
C ASN A 237 -8.31 18.31 -2.99
N GLU A 238 -7.33 17.58 -3.53
CA GLU A 238 -6.13 17.20 -2.77
C GLU A 238 -5.26 18.40 -2.40
N LEU A 239 -5.10 19.37 -3.30
CA LEU A 239 -4.35 20.59 -2.99
C LEU A 239 -5.01 21.43 -1.86
N LYS A 240 -6.36 21.43 -1.81
CA LYS A 240 -7.12 22.11 -0.73
C LYS A 240 -6.99 21.42 0.63
N ASN A 241 -6.66 20.14 0.66
CA ASN A 241 -6.46 19.38 1.89
C ASN A 241 -5.03 19.51 2.44
N LEU A 242 -4.11 20.14 1.69
CA LEU A 242 -2.73 20.43 2.08
C LEU A 242 -2.57 21.79 2.76
N LEU A 243 -3.52 22.69 2.60
CA LEU A 243 -3.58 24.03 3.19
C LEU A 243 -4.50 24.06 4.41
#